data_99538a4c7612889f77e5b747e813a816
#
_entry.id   99538a4c7612889f77e5b747e813a816
#
_cell.length_a   1.000
_cell.length_b   1.000
_cell.length_c   1.000
_cell.angle_alpha   90.00
_cell.angle_beta   90.00
_cell.angle_gamma   90.00
#
_symmetry.space_group_name_H-M   'P 1'
#
loop_
_entity.id
_entity.type
_entity.pdbx_description
1 polymer ?
#
loop_
_entity_poly.entity_id
_entity_poly.type
_entity_poly.pdbx_seq_one_letter_code
_entity_poly.pdbx_strand_id
1 'polypeptide(L)'
;IMVSAFNDVDSISKCIQLGAQDYLPKPINGTILLAKVVAALERKFWREREKELVDKLHIQATTDQLTGIYNRRVIFEALDDAMENSKQSKDRQFATIMFDIDFFKQVNDNYGHAGGDAVLISFAQLLQAEISSPNIVGRIGGEEFLAILYLDHDQAKEFCTKLIKKINNNVVNFEGTDIKVSSSGGVAFSTETETSADLTNKADERLYEAKKDGRNRFKLIDSELVGD
;
A
#
# COMPACT_ATOMS: atom_id res chain seq x y z
N ILE A 1 -38.38 -2.09 7.64
CA ILE A 1 -39.69 -2.72 7.88
C ILE A 1 -40.75 -1.85 7.22
N MET A 2 -41.60 -2.43 6.39
CA MET A 2 -42.75 -1.75 5.79
C MET A 2 -44.02 -2.03 6.62
N VAL A 3 -44.84 -1.03 6.82
CA VAL A 3 -46.13 -1.17 7.56
C VAL A 3 -47.29 -0.88 6.60
N SER A 4 -48.22 -1.81 6.42
CA SER A 4 -49.30 -1.66 5.48
C SER A 4 -50.62 -2.27 6.02
N ALA A 5 -51.75 -1.78 5.51
CA ALA A 5 -53.07 -2.37 5.75
C ALA A 5 -53.39 -3.51 4.77
N PHE A 6 -52.62 -3.67 3.69
CA PHE A 6 -52.82 -4.75 2.71
C PHE A 6 -52.18 -6.03 3.24
N ASN A 7 -52.96 -7.11 3.26
CA ASN A 7 -52.51 -8.43 3.78
C ASN A 7 -52.50 -9.50 2.68
N ASP A 8 -52.70 -9.11 1.42
CA ASP A 8 -52.64 -10.05 0.31
C ASP A 8 -51.20 -10.41 -0.05
N VAL A 9 -51.01 -11.66 -0.49
CA VAL A 9 -49.68 -12.23 -0.77
C VAL A 9 -48.96 -11.47 -1.89
N ASP A 10 -49.68 -10.95 -2.87
CA ASP A 10 -49.12 -10.25 -4.03
C ASP A 10 -48.54 -8.89 -3.62
N SER A 11 -49.24 -8.15 -2.76
CA SER A 11 -48.77 -6.87 -2.22
C SER A 11 -47.53 -7.07 -1.33
N ILE A 12 -47.50 -8.11 -0.50
CA ILE A 12 -46.35 -8.47 0.35
C ILE A 12 -45.14 -8.83 -0.52
N SER A 13 -45.36 -9.70 -1.53
CA SER A 13 -44.31 -10.13 -2.47
C SER A 13 -43.71 -8.94 -3.21
N LYS A 14 -44.55 -8.02 -3.70
CA LYS A 14 -44.13 -6.80 -4.38
C LYS A 14 -43.30 -5.88 -3.49
N CYS A 15 -43.68 -5.75 -2.22
CA CYS A 15 -42.90 -4.97 -1.24
C CYS A 15 -41.50 -5.54 -1.00
N ILE A 16 -41.39 -6.87 -0.88
CA ILE A 16 -40.11 -7.57 -0.70
C ILE A 16 -39.24 -7.41 -1.95
N GLN A 17 -39.82 -7.58 -3.16
CA GLN A 17 -39.11 -7.38 -4.43
C GLN A 17 -38.61 -5.93 -4.61
N LEU A 18 -39.31 -4.94 -4.07
CA LEU A 18 -38.89 -3.54 -4.05
C LEU A 18 -37.85 -3.21 -2.96
N GLY A 19 -37.34 -4.22 -2.24
CA GLY A 19 -36.27 -4.05 -1.27
C GLY A 19 -36.71 -3.90 0.17
N ALA A 20 -37.99 -4.11 0.50
CA ALA A 20 -38.41 -4.16 1.89
C ALA A 20 -37.82 -5.39 2.58
N GLN A 21 -37.10 -5.19 3.64
CA GLN A 21 -36.48 -6.29 4.42
C GLN A 21 -37.47 -7.06 5.25
N ASP A 22 -38.60 -6.43 5.60
CA ASP A 22 -39.68 -7.05 6.38
C ASP A 22 -40.99 -6.30 6.22
N TYR A 23 -42.09 -6.97 6.57
CA TYR A 23 -43.44 -6.46 6.47
C TYR A 23 -44.18 -6.61 7.80
N LEU A 24 -45.03 -5.62 8.17
CA LEU A 24 -45.87 -5.63 9.36
C LEU A 24 -47.28 -5.20 8.98
N PRO A 25 -48.31 -6.08 9.17
CA PRO A 25 -49.71 -5.74 8.89
C PRO A 25 -50.30 -4.82 9.96
N LYS A 26 -51.26 -3.99 9.56
CA LYS A 26 -52.14 -3.28 10.47
C LYS A 26 -53.38 -4.15 10.81
N PRO A 27 -53.89 -4.15 12.07
CA PRO A 27 -53.43 -3.38 13.22
C PRO A 27 -52.11 -3.88 13.78
N ILE A 28 -51.22 -2.94 14.18
CA ILE A 28 -49.88 -3.25 14.63
C ILE A 28 -49.93 -3.99 15.96
N ASN A 29 -49.36 -5.20 15.98
CA ASN A 29 -49.08 -5.92 17.23
C ASN A 29 -47.71 -5.49 17.77
N GLY A 30 -47.68 -4.90 18.98
CA GLY A 30 -46.48 -4.37 19.60
C GLY A 30 -45.40 -5.43 19.82
N THR A 31 -45.77 -6.66 20.19
CA THR A 31 -44.84 -7.77 20.40
C THR A 31 -44.16 -8.19 19.09
N ILE A 32 -44.93 -8.29 18.01
CA ILE A 32 -44.41 -8.64 16.69
C ILE A 32 -43.51 -7.50 16.16
N LEU A 33 -43.94 -6.25 16.33
CA LEU A 33 -43.12 -5.09 15.94
C LEU A 33 -41.78 -5.11 16.66
N LEU A 34 -41.77 -5.29 17.98
CA LEU A 34 -40.55 -5.34 18.78
C LEU A 34 -39.61 -6.46 18.30
N ALA A 35 -40.16 -7.67 18.12
CA ALA A 35 -39.38 -8.80 17.63
C ALA A 35 -38.74 -8.54 16.26
N LYS A 36 -39.50 -7.94 15.32
CA LYS A 36 -38.99 -7.58 13.98
C LYS A 36 -37.95 -6.46 14.03
N VAL A 37 -38.13 -5.46 14.90
CA VAL A 37 -37.14 -4.38 15.09
C VAL A 37 -35.84 -4.94 15.67
N VAL A 38 -35.94 -5.77 16.72
CA VAL A 38 -34.76 -6.41 17.31
C VAL A 38 -34.01 -7.23 16.26
N ALA A 39 -34.70 -8.09 15.52
CA ALA A 39 -34.08 -8.91 14.47
C ALA A 39 -33.49 -8.06 13.33
N ALA A 40 -34.08 -6.91 12.99
CA ALA A 40 -33.51 -5.99 12.01
C ALA A 40 -32.23 -5.30 12.51
N LEU A 41 -32.22 -4.89 13.79
CA LEU A 41 -31.04 -4.30 14.44
C LEU A 41 -29.91 -5.31 14.57
N GLU A 42 -30.22 -6.54 14.97
CA GLU A 42 -29.21 -7.62 15.03
C GLU A 42 -28.61 -7.90 13.65
N ARG A 43 -29.42 -8.02 12.60
CA ARG A 43 -28.91 -8.19 11.23
C ARG A 43 -28.00 -7.04 10.80
N LYS A 44 -28.37 -5.79 11.13
CA LYS A 44 -27.53 -4.62 10.85
C LYS A 44 -26.19 -4.72 11.58
N PHE A 45 -26.22 -5.00 12.88
CA PHE A 45 -25.02 -5.16 13.71
C PHE A 45 -24.08 -6.23 13.16
N TRP A 46 -24.61 -7.40 12.80
CA TRP A 46 -23.79 -8.48 12.25
C TRP A 46 -23.16 -8.15 10.89
N ARG A 47 -23.90 -7.44 10.00
CA ARG A 47 -23.36 -6.99 8.72
C ARG A 47 -22.25 -5.96 8.88
N GLU A 48 -22.41 -5.02 9.80
CA GLU A 48 -21.38 -4.03 10.10
C GLU A 48 -20.15 -4.71 10.67
N ARG A 49 -20.34 -5.67 11.56
CA ARG A 49 -19.25 -6.45 12.15
C ARG A 49 -18.52 -7.32 11.13
N GLU A 50 -19.25 -7.98 10.25
CA GLU A 50 -18.70 -8.77 9.15
C GLU A 50 -17.84 -7.89 8.24
N LYS A 51 -18.34 -6.73 7.84
CA LYS A 51 -17.60 -5.77 7.03
C LYS A 51 -16.29 -5.33 7.70
N GLU A 52 -16.36 -4.94 8.98
CA GLU A 52 -15.15 -4.57 9.74
C GLU A 52 -14.12 -5.70 9.79
N LEU A 53 -14.56 -6.95 9.93
CA LEU A 53 -13.65 -8.09 9.95
C LEU A 53 -13.03 -8.34 8.58
N VAL A 54 -13.82 -8.25 7.51
CA VAL A 54 -13.32 -8.38 6.13
C VAL A 54 -12.30 -7.28 5.82
N ASP A 55 -12.60 -6.02 6.17
CA ASP A 55 -11.69 -4.89 5.96
C ASP A 55 -10.37 -5.10 6.75
N LYS A 56 -10.45 -5.55 8.00
CA LYS A 56 -9.25 -5.88 8.81
C LYS A 56 -8.43 -7.00 8.20
N LEU A 57 -9.09 -8.08 7.76
CA LEU A 57 -8.40 -9.19 7.11
C LEU A 57 -7.74 -8.75 5.80
N HIS A 58 -8.41 -7.89 5.03
CA HIS A 58 -7.84 -7.33 3.80
C HIS A 58 -6.56 -6.51 4.09
N ILE A 59 -6.61 -5.60 5.06
CA ILE A 59 -5.45 -4.81 5.49
C ILE A 59 -4.31 -5.73 5.94
N GLN A 60 -4.58 -6.70 6.81
CA GLN A 60 -3.56 -7.65 7.29
C GLN A 60 -2.95 -8.50 6.17
N ALA A 61 -3.76 -8.86 5.17
CA ALA A 61 -3.30 -9.65 4.03
C ALA A 61 -2.51 -8.81 3.01
N THR A 62 -2.70 -7.49 2.94
CA THR A 62 -2.15 -6.64 1.87
C THR A 62 -1.08 -5.67 2.32
N THR A 63 -0.99 -5.36 3.61
CA THR A 63 -0.02 -4.37 4.11
C THR A 63 1.01 -4.98 5.04
N ASP A 64 2.16 -4.31 5.15
CA ASP A 64 3.15 -4.54 6.20
C ASP A 64 2.63 -3.96 7.52
N GLN A 65 2.62 -4.77 8.58
CA GLN A 65 1.99 -4.42 9.85
C GLN A 65 2.69 -3.27 10.58
N LEU A 66 4.00 -3.08 10.35
CA LEU A 66 4.75 -2.01 10.97
C LEU A 66 4.54 -0.68 10.25
N THR A 67 4.65 -0.70 8.93
CA THR A 67 4.74 0.52 8.11
C THR A 67 3.42 0.94 7.47
N GLY A 68 2.46 0.02 7.35
CA GLY A 68 1.14 0.27 6.75
C GLY A 68 1.10 0.36 5.22
N ILE A 69 2.24 0.38 4.54
CA ILE A 69 2.32 0.28 3.07
C ILE A 69 2.16 -1.17 2.60
N TYR A 70 2.10 -1.41 1.29
CA TYR A 70 1.97 -2.78 0.78
C TYR A 70 3.08 -3.71 1.31
N ASN A 71 2.70 -4.95 1.60
CA ASN A 71 3.64 -5.98 2.00
C ASN A 71 4.34 -6.60 0.78
N ARG A 72 5.37 -7.42 1.06
CA ARG A 72 6.17 -8.12 0.04
C ARG A 72 5.32 -8.83 -1.01
N ARG A 73 4.29 -9.58 -0.57
CA ARG A 73 3.45 -10.35 -1.49
C ARG A 73 2.74 -9.45 -2.51
N VAL A 74 2.07 -8.42 -2.02
CA VAL A 74 1.27 -7.53 -2.89
C VAL A 74 2.14 -6.75 -3.87
N ILE A 75 3.30 -6.24 -3.44
CA ILE A 75 4.15 -5.46 -4.33
C ILE A 75 4.77 -6.32 -5.44
N PHE A 76 5.09 -7.59 -5.17
CA PHE A 76 5.59 -8.50 -6.21
C PHE A 76 4.48 -8.99 -7.15
N GLU A 77 3.27 -9.29 -6.65
CA GLU A 77 2.10 -9.56 -7.49
C GLU A 77 1.82 -8.38 -8.45
N ALA A 78 1.86 -7.16 -7.93
CA ALA A 78 1.68 -5.96 -8.75
C ALA A 78 2.82 -5.73 -9.76
N LEU A 79 4.05 -6.12 -9.43
CA LEU A 79 5.20 -6.06 -10.35
C LEU A 79 5.02 -7.05 -11.51
N ASP A 80 4.56 -8.26 -11.22
CA ASP A 80 4.25 -9.28 -12.24
C ASP A 80 3.16 -8.76 -13.19
N ASP A 81 2.07 -8.22 -12.66
CA ASP A 81 0.98 -7.63 -13.43
C ASP A 81 1.44 -6.43 -14.27
N ALA A 82 2.28 -5.55 -13.71
CA ALA A 82 2.83 -4.41 -14.43
C ALA A 82 3.74 -4.86 -15.59
N MET A 83 4.55 -5.89 -15.38
CA MET A 83 5.42 -6.46 -16.42
C MET A 83 4.60 -7.07 -17.57
N GLU A 84 3.58 -7.85 -17.27
CA GLU A 84 2.65 -8.39 -18.27
C GLU A 84 1.96 -7.28 -19.08
N ASN A 85 1.49 -6.24 -18.39
CA ASN A 85 0.81 -5.11 -19.03
C ASN A 85 1.77 -4.28 -19.90
N SER A 86 3.04 -4.14 -19.52
CA SER A 86 4.05 -3.39 -20.29
C SER A 86 4.37 -4.02 -21.65
N LYS A 87 4.23 -5.35 -21.77
CA LYS A 87 4.42 -6.08 -23.04
C LYS A 87 3.31 -5.79 -24.05
N GLN A 88 2.14 -5.37 -23.59
CA GLN A 88 0.98 -5.12 -24.44
C GLN A 88 0.96 -3.72 -25.06
N SER A 89 1.62 -2.73 -24.46
CA SER A 89 1.68 -1.36 -24.94
C SER A 89 2.91 -0.61 -24.42
N LYS A 90 3.57 0.13 -25.32
CA LYS A 90 4.69 1.00 -24.96
C LYS A 90 4.31 2.11 -23.99
N ASP A 91 3.06 2.52 -23.96
CA ASP A 91 2.56 3.55 -23.02
C ASP A 91 2.42 3.04 -21.58
N ARG A 92 2.63 1.73 -21.36
CA ARG A 92 2.58 1.08 -20.05
C ARG A 92 3.97 0.71 -19.51
N GLN A 93 5.00 1.35 -20.04
CA GLN A 93 6.34 1.21 -19.48
C GLN A 93 6.41 1.81 -18.09
N PHE A 94 7.27 1.24 -17.25
CA PHE A 94 7.45 1.68 -15.87
C PHE A 94 8.90 1.49 -15.43
N ALA A 95 9.25 2.20 -14.36
CA ALA A 95 10.47 1.99 -13.61
C ALA A 95 10.16 1.25 -12.30
N THR A 96 11.03 0.35 -11.88
CA THR A 96 11.05 -0.15 -10.51
C THR A 96 12.24 0.41 -9.78
N ILE A 97 12.05 0.76 -8.50
CA ILE A 97 13.11 1.24 -7.63
C ILE A 97 13.20 0.33 -6.42
N MET A 98 14.37 -0.26 -6.20
CA MET A 98 14.69 -0.93 -4.95
C MET A 98 15.41 0.04 -4.03
N PHE A 99 14.91 0.21 -2.81
CA PHE A 99 15.47 1.09 -1.78
C PHE A 99 16.01 0.27 -0.61
N ASP A 100 17.02 0.82 0.02
CA ASP A 100 17.54 0.32 1.29
C ASP A 100 17.98 1.51 2.15
N ILE A 101 17.63 1.49 3.44
CA ILE A 101 18.01 2.54 4.37
C ILE A 101 19.47 2.34 4.77
N ASP A 102 20.30 3.31 4.44
CA ASP A 102 21.73 3.24 4.70
C ASP A 102 22.02 3.14 6.21
N PHE A 103 22.95 2.23 6.55
CA PHE A 103 23.42 2.02 7.92
C PHE A 103 22.30 1.71 8.95
N PHE A 104 21.19 1.11 8.52
CA PHE A 104 20.03 0.82 9.39
C PHE A 104 20.42 -0.02 10.62
N LYS A 105 21.39 -0.95 10.49
CA LYS A 105 21.93 -1.68 11.63
C LYS A 105 22.47 -0.74 12.71
N GLN A 106 23.18 0.34 12.32
CA GLN A 106 23.72 1.31 13.28
C GLN A 106 22.59 2.08 14.00
N VAL A 107 21.47 2.34 13.31
CA VAL A 107 20.27 2.93 13.95
C VAL A 107 19.76 2.00 15.05
N ASN A 108 19.60 0.70 14.76
CA ASN A 108 19.19 -0.29 15.76
C ASN A 108 20.21 -0.40 16.92
N ASP A 109 21.50 -0.40 16.62
CA ASP A 109 22.56 -0.51 17.61
C ASP A 109 22.59 0.72 18.55
N ASN A 110 22.28 1.91 18.04
CA ASN A 110 22.33 3.17 18.80
C ASN A 110 21.02 3.51 19.53
N TYR A 111 19.83 3.19 18.92
CA TYR A 111 18.52 3.62 19.40
C TYR A 111 17.58 2.45 19.73
N GLY A 112 18.10 1.21 19.67
CA GLY A 112 17.30 0.00 19.84
C GLY A 112 16.33 -0.25 18.68
N HIS A 113 15.66 -1.40 18.74
CA HIS A 113 14.68 -1.78 17.71
C HIS A 113 13.51 -0.79 17.60
N ALA A 114 13.09 -0.19 18.73
CA ALA A 114 12.01 0.81 18.71
C ALA A 114 12.40 2.08 17.93
N GLY A 115 13.68 2.52 18.02
CA GLY A 115 14.20 3.61 17.21
C GLY A 115 14.28 3.24 15.72
N GLY A 116 14.70 2.00 15.41
CA GLY A 116 14.66 1.46 14.05
C GLY A 116 13.24 1.40 13.47
N ASP A 117 12.27 0.93 14.27
CA ASP A 117 10.87 0.89 13.87
C ASP A 117 10.32 2.30 13.55
N ALA A 118 10.66 3.30 14.38
CA ALA A 118 10.28 4.70 14.12
C ALA A 118 10.87 5.22 12.79
N VAL A 119 12.12 4.87 12.48
CA VAL A 119 12.76 5.21 11.19
C VAL A 119 12.04 4.52 10.04
N LEU A 120 11.75 3.23 10.13
CA LEU A 120 11.01 2.47 9.09
C LEU A 120 9.63 3.05 8.82
N ILE A 121 8.89 3.40 9.87
CA ILE A 121 7.56 4.03 9.75
C ILE A 121 7.67 5.39 9.05
N SER A 122 8.60 6.23 9.48
CA SER A 122 8.80 7.56 8.90
C SER A 122 9.23 7.48 7.43
N PHE A 123 10.13 6.56 7.10
CA PHE A 123 10.58 6.35 5.72
C PHE A 123 9.44 5.87 4.82
N ALA A 124 8.64 4.91 5.29
CA ALA A 124 7.46 4.43 4.56
C ALA A 124 6.43 5.54 4.33
N GLN A 125 6.16 6.38 5.34
CA GLN A 125 5.25 7.52 5.22
C GLN A 125 5.76 8.55 4.20
N LEU A 126 7.07 8.83 4.18
CA LEU A 126 7.69 9.69 3.19
C LEU A 126 7.51 9.10 1.78
N LEU A 127 7.84 7.82 1.59
CA LEU A 127 7.66 7.17 0.29
C LEU A 127 6.19 7.18 -0.15
N GLN A 128 5.24 6.90 0.74
CA GLN A 128 3.81 6.90 0.45
C GLN A 128 3.28 8.29 0.09
N ALA A 129 3.83 9.35 0.68
CA ALA A 129 3.47 10.74 0.34
C ALA A 129 3.97 11.16 -1.05
N GLU A 130 5.13 10.63 -1.50
CA GLU A 130 5.73 10.95 -2.80
C GLU A 130 5.26 10.02 -3.92
N ILE A 131 4.84 8.81 -3.59
CA ILE A 131 4.43 7.76 -4.52
C ILE A 131 2.92 7.54 -4.39
N SER A 132 2.16 8.22 -5.25
CA SER A 132 0.69 8.13 -5.28
C SER A 132 0.19 7.40 -6.53
N SER A 133 -1.03 6.88 -6.45
CA SER A 133 -1.70 6.18 -7.56
C SER A 133 -1.54 6.93 -8.91
N PRO A 134 -1.22 6.24 -10.01
CA PRO A 134 -1.19 4.78 -10.19
C PRO A 134 0.10 4.11 -9.70
N ASN A 135 1.08 4.86 -9.23
CA ASN A 135 2.33 4.33 -8.68
C ASN A 135 2.09 3.70 -7.30
N ILE A 136 2.89 2.72 -6.95
CA ILE A 136 2.76 2.00 -5.69
C ILE A 136 4.12 1.74 -5.05
N VAL A 137 4.11 1.59 -3.73
CA VAL A 137 5.31 1.24 -2.94
C VAL A 137 4.96 0.20 -1.88
N GLY A 138 5.89 -0.72 -1.62
CA GLY A 138 5.76 -1.75 -0.60
C GLY A 138 7.08 -2.01 0.12
N ARG A 139 6.98 -2.59 1.32
CA ARG A 139 8.13 -3.08 2.07
C ARG A 139 8.35 -4.55 1.75
N ILE A 140 9.59 -4.90 1.35
CA ILE A 140 9.92 -6.27 0.94
C ILE A 140 10.62 -7.07 2.03
N GLY A 141 11.19 -6.40 3.03
CA GLY A 141 11.76 -7.04 4.23
C GLY A 141 12.80 -6.14 4.90
N GLY A 142 13.06 -6.32 6.19
CA GLY A 142 14.06 -5.54 6.91
C GLY A 142 13.94 -4.03 6.68
N GLU A 143 14.99 -3.45 6.12
CA GLU A 143 15.08 -2.05 5.71
C GLU A 143 14.86 -1.80 4.20
N GLU A 144 14.37 -2.82 3.46
CA GLU A 144 14.25 -2.80 2.01
C GLU A 144 12.81 -2.50 1.57
N PHE A 145 12.69 -1.63 0.56
CA PHE A 145 11.41 -1.21 -0.04
C PHE A 145 11.49 -1.31 -1.57
N LEU A 146 10.35 -1.52 -2.20
CA LEU A 146 10.21 -1.57 -3.66
C LEU A 146 9.12 -0.62 -4.11
N ALA A 147 9.37 0.15 -5.17
CA ALA A 147 8.35 0.96 -5.82
C ALA A 147 8.18 0.58 -7.30
N ILE A 148 6.97 0.75 -7.80
CA ILE A 148 6.61 0.64 -9.22
C ILE A 148 6.07 1.99 -9.65
N LEU A 149 6.76 2.62 -10.61
CA LEU A 149 6.49 3.99 -11.05
C LEU A 149 6.28 4.02 -12.56
N TYR A 150 5.12 4.44 -13.00
CA TYR A 150 4.81 4.63 -14.43
C TYR A 150 5.44 5.93 -14.93
N LEU A 151 6.75 5.93 -15.00
CA LEU A 151 7.62 7.04 -15.39
C LEU A 151 8.58 6.58 -16.48
N ASP A 152 8.89 7.47 -17.42
CA ASP A 152 10.00 7.29 -18.33
C ASP A 152 11.36 7.56 -17.64
N HIS A 153 12.45 7.42 -18.38
CA HIS A 153 13.81 7.57 -17.84
C HIS A 153 14.07 8.96 -17.25
N ASP A 154 13.68 10.02 -17.95
CA ASP A 154 13.94 11.40 -17.53
C ASP A 154 13.09 11.77 -16.31
N GLN A 155 11.83 11.34 -16.31
CA GLN A 155 10.91 11.50 -15.19
C GLN A 155 11.38 10.74 -13.96
N ALA A 156 11.87 9.49 -14.12
CA ALA A 156 12.41 8.70 -13.02
C ALA A 156 13.66 9.35 -12.42
N LYS A 157 14.54 9.90 -13.26
CA LYS A 157 15.72 10.65 -12.81
C LYS A 157 15.34 11.90 -12.01
N GLU A 158 14.39 12.68 -12.51
CA GLU A 158 13.88 13.86 -11.81
C GLU A 158 13.24 13.48 -10.48
N PHE A 159 12.43 12.41 -10.47
CA PHE A 159 11.82 11.86 -9.27
C PHE A 159 12.88 11.47 -8.23
N CYS A 160 13.89 10.68 -8.61
CA CYS A 160 14.99 10.27 -7.74
C CYS A 160 15.75 11.47 -7.18
N THR A 161 16.02 12.50 -8.02
CA THR A 161 16.69 13.74 -7.60
C THR A 161 15.91 14.50 -6.53
N LYS A 162 14.58 14.55 -6.65
CA LYS A 162 13.72 15.19 -5.66
C LYS A 162 13.59 14.36 -4.38
N LEU A 163 13.44 13.03 -4.56
CA LEU A 163 13.23 12.11 -3.45
C LEU A 163 14.44 12.05 -2.52
N ILE A 164 15.68 11.97 -3.06
CA ILE A 164 16.88 11.92 -2.24
C ILE A 164 17.01 13.16 -1.33
N LYS A 165 16.67 14.35 -1.84
CA LYS A 165 16.66 15.57 -1.04
C LYS A 165 15.62 15.54 0.09
N LYS A 166 14.46 14.95 -0.18
CA LYS A 166 13.41 14.79 0.84
C LYS A 166 13.81 13.79 1.91
N ILE A 167 14.43 12.67 1.52
CA ILE A 167 14.97 11.68 2.45
C ILE A 167 16.02 12.34 3.36
N ASN A 168 16.99 13.07 2.79
CA ASN A 168 18.05 13.71 3.55
C ASN A 168 17.55 14.81 4.50
N ASN A 169 16.41 15.44 4.19
CA ASN A 169 15.77 16.44 5.03
C ASN A 169 14.78 15.85 6.03
N ASN A 170 14.47 14.56 5.92
CA ASN A 170 13.56 13.90 6.84
C ASN A 170 14.25 13.66 8.18
N VAL A 171 13.64 14.17 9.25
CA VAL A 171 14.14 14.04 10.62
C VAL A 171 13.12 13.25 11.43
N VAL A 172 13.56 12.12 11.99
CA VAL A 172 12.74 11.28 12.85
C VAL A 172 13.01 11.63 14.29
N ASN A 173 12.07 12.25 15.00
CA ASN A 173 12.21 12.50 16.43
C ASN A 173 11.81 11.24 17.21
N PHE A 174 12.74 10.64 17.89
CA PHE A 174 12.54 9.48 18.75
C PHE A 174 13.03 9.78 20.17
N GLU A 175 12.12 9.78 21.14
CA GLU A 175 12.40 10.07 22.57
C GLU A 175 13.20 11.38 22.77
N GLY A 176 12.90 12.42 21.99
CA GLY A 176 13.56 13.71 22.07
C GLY A 176 14.91 13.78 21.34
N THR A 177 15.32 12.70 20.67
CA THR A 177 16.54 12.65 19.85
C THR A 177 16.18 12.64 18.36
N ASP A 178 16.83 13.48 17.59
CA ASP A 178 16.65 13.58 16.15
C ASP A 178 17.53 12.57 15.42
N ILE A 179 16.89 11.59 14.76
CA ILE A 179 17.55 10.58 13.94
C ILE A 179 17.45 10.99 12.47
N LYS A 180 18.57 11.04 11.77
CA LYS A 180 18.65 11.26 10.33
C LYS A 180 19.21 10.02 9.67
N VAL A 181 18.61 9.63 8.55
CA VAL A 181 19.07 8.52 7.74
C VAL A 181 19.16 8.94 6.29
N SER A 182 20.02 8.29 5.53
CA SER A 182 20.00 8.33 4.07
C SER A 182 19.48 7.00 3.50
N SER A 183 19.27 6.98 2.22
CA SER A 183 18.89 5.76 1.51
C SER A 183 19.65 5.64 0.22
N SER A 184 20.01 4.42 -0.14
CA SER A 184 20.49 4.07 -1.47
C SER A 184 19.37 3.38 -2.26
N GLY A 185 19.41 3.51 -3.58
CA GLY A 185 18.45 2.84 -4.45
C GLY A 185 19.02 2.43 -5.80
N GLY A 186 18.42 1.40 -6.37
CA GLY A 186 18.68 0.96 -7.74
C GLY A 186 17.40 1.04 -8.57
N VAL A 187 17.50 1.66 -9.74
CA VAL A 187 16.37 1.89 -10.65
C VAL A 187 16.55 1.01 -11.89
N ALA A 188 15.52 0.22 -12.22
CA ALA A 188 15.49 -0.57 -13.44
C ALA A 188 14.18 -0.32 -14.20
N PHE A 189 14.24 -0.39 -15.53
CA PHE A 189 13.10 -0.08 -16.40
C PHE A 189 12.54 -1.35 -17.04
N SER A 190 11.22 -1.44 -17.17
CA SER A 190 10.52 -2.58 -17.76
C SER A 190 10.98 -2.91 -19.19
N THR A 191 11.64 -1.97 -19.86
CA THR A 191 12.22 -2.15 -21.20
C THR A 191 13.55 -2.89 -21.22
N GLU A 192 14.17 -3.10 -20.05
CA GLU A 192 15.51 -3.68 -19.95
C GLU A 192 15.50 -5.20 -19.79
N THR A 193 14.35 -5.78 -19.44
CA THR A 193 14.22 -7.22 -19.15
C THR A 193 12.86 -7.76 -19.59
N GLU A 194 12.77 -9.08 -19.70
CA GLU A 194 11.53 -9.76 -20.10
C GLU A 194 10.70 -10.26 -18.90
N THR A 195 11.31 -10.34 -17.71
CA THR A 195 10.64 -10.86 -16.51
C THR A 195 10.78 -9.90 -15.33
N SER A 196 9.79 -9.93 -14.43
CA SER A 196 9.81 -9.19 -13.16
C SER A 196 11.00 -9.59 -12.28
N ALA A 197 11.37 -10.87 -12.30
CA ALA A 197 12.51 -11.40 -11.55
C ALA A 197 13.84 -10.79 -12.05
N ASP A 198 14.06 -10.77 -13.37
CA ASP A 198 15.27 -10.16 -13.95
C ASP A 198 15.28 -8.64 -13.71
N LEU A 199 14.12 -8.00 -13.78
CA LEU A 199 13.99 -6.57 -13.48
C LEU A 199 14.37 -6.26 -12.02
N THR A 200 13.89 -7.07 -11.09
CA THR A 200 14.22 -6.95 -9.67
C THR A 200 15.71 -7.19 -9.43
N ASN A 201 16.31 -8.23 -10.05
CA ASN A 201 17.74 -8.50 -9.95
C ASN A 201 18.56 -7.31 -10.46
N LYS A 202 18.17 -6.69 -11.56
CA LYS A 202 18.84 -5.53 -12.13
C LYS A 202 18.76 -4.31 -11.21
N ALA A 203 17.60 -4.09 -10.57
CA ALA A 203 17.45 -3.04 -9.58
C ALA A 203 18.34 -3.30 -8.34
N ASP A 204 18.43 -4.55 -7.88
CA ASP A 204 19.29 -4.94 -6.75
C ASP A 204 20.79 -4.77 -7.07
N GLU A 205 21.23 -5.16 -8.26
CA GLU A 205 22.61 -4.93 -8.72
C GLU A 205 22.97 -3.43 -8.68
N ARG A 206 22.06 -2.56 -9.16
CA ARG A 206 22.23 -1.10 -9.12
C ARG A 206 22.20 -0.53 -7.70
N LEU A 207 21.36 -1.06 -6.84
CA LEU A 207 21.36 -0.71 -5.42
C LEU A 207 22.69 -1.06 -4.76
N TYR A 208 23.23 -2.25 -5.04
CA TYR A 208 24.53 -2.65 -4.53
C TYR A 208 25.66 -1.72 -5.02
N GLU A 209 25.63 -1.31 -6.30
CA GLU A 209 26.57 -0.35 -6.84
C GLU A 209 26.42 1.04 -6.19
N ALA A 210 25.19 1.52 -5.97
CA ALA A 210 24.94 2.78 -5.26
C ALA A 210 25.53 2.76 -3.84
N LYS A 211 25.42 1.62 -3.14
CA LYS A 211 26.03 1.43 -1.82
C LYS A 211 27.56 1.44 -1.88
N LYS A 212 28.18 0.86 -2.91
CA LYS A 212 29.64 0.88 -3.14
C LYS A 212 30.16 2.27 -3.47
N ASP A 213 29.41 3.02 -4.27
CA ASP A 213 29.79 4.35 -4.74
C ASP A 213 29.63 5.44 -3.67
N GLY A 214 29.39 5.05 -2.41
CA GLY A 214 29.38 5.96 -1.25
C GLY A 214 28.00 6.15 -0.61
N ARG A 215 26.98 5.39 -1.02
CA ARG A 215 25.60 5.47 -0.48
C ARG A 215 24.91 6.82 -0.75
N ASN A 216 23.75 7.06 -0.13
CA ASN A 216 22.97 8.28 -0.25
C ASN A 216 22.73 8.70 -1.71
N ARG A 217 22.37 7.74 -2.57
CA ARG A 217 22.18 7.95 -4.01
C ARG A 217 21.32 6.89 -4.66
N PHE A 218 20.81 7.24 -5.84
CA PHE A 218 20.15 6.28 -6.73
C PHE A 218 21.03 6.03 -7.95
N LYS A 219 21.10 4.77 -8.37
CA LYS A 219 21.77 4.38 -9.60
C LYS A 219 20.74 3.96 -10.65
N LEU A 220 20.82 4.58 -11.82
CA LEU A 220 20.00 4.32 -12.99
C LEU A 220 20.83 3.51 -14.04
N ILE A 221 20.44 3.59 -15.31
CA ILE A 221 21.14 2.95 -16.44
C ILE A 221 22.55 3.57 -16.59
N ASP A 222 23.51 2.74 -17.05
CA ASP A 222 24.83 3.13 -17.52
C ASP A 222 25.65 4.07 -16.59
N SER A 223 25.70 3.72 -15.31
CA SER A 223 26.49 4.46 -14.31
C SER A 223 25.93 5.85 -13.99
N GLU A 224 24.75 6.19 -14.43
CA GLU A 224 24.11 7.45 -14.05
C GLU A 224 23.73 7.42 -12.57
N LEU A 225 24.35 8.33 -11.80
CA LEU A 225 24.15 8.51 -10.37
C LEU A 225 23.31 9.76 -10.12
N VAL A 226 22.35 9.65 -9.21
CA VAL A 226 21.57 10.76 -8.67
C VAL A 226 21.76 10.78 -7.16
N GLY A 227 22.41 11.80 -6.65
CA GLY A 227 22.73 11.99 -5.23
C GLY A 227 23.79 13.09 -5.07
N ASP A 228 24.04 13.50 -3.84
CA ASP A 228 25.13 14.41 -3.51
C ASP A 228 26.44 13.64 -3.34
#